data_05134d89972f00b790c14d367b692f37
#
_entry.id   05134d89972f00b790c14d367b692f37
#
_cell.length_a   1.000
_cell.length_b   1.000
_cell.length_c   1.000
_cell.angle_alpha   90.00
_cell.angle_beta   90.00
_cell.angle_gamma   90.00
#
_symmetry.space_group_name_H-M   'P 1'
#
loop_
_entity.id
_entity.type
_entity.pdbx_description
1 polymer ?
#
loop_
_entity_poly.entity_id
_entity_poly.type
_entity_poly.pdbx_seq_one_letter_code
_entity_poly.pdbx_strand_id
1 'polypeptide(L)'
;VGELYLMFEDSRYERLSVYALVLMFALLAITLSLVSYAAEGSDELKQRSMQAYKQFNAMTEDQRNSAIGNMSNADMNMVMMGAAQINSEVNETIQAMAPPNSNVASIYQLRTGNFTPSGNFSKASGVSRILSVNDNQFLRFEHFNITNGPELHVYFTNKGDLTNSKDLGMLKGNIGPQNYFLGNTANDYDTVVIASKLLKVVYAKAMLEP
;
A
#
# COMPACT_ATOMS: atom_id res chain seq x y z
N VAL A 1 -7.74 74.32 -12.53
CA VAL A 1 -8.73 73.25 -12.96
C VAL A 1 -7.99 71.93 -13.13
N GLY A 2 -6.74 71.90 -13.62
CA GLY A 2 -5.96 70.67 -13.82
C GLY A 2 -5.49 69.96 -12.53
N GLU A 3 -5.10 70.71 -11.50
CA GLU A 3 -4.61 70.10 -10.22
C GLU A 3 -5.75 69.44 -9.42
N LEU A 4 -6.96 69.94 -9.50
CA LEU A 4 -8.13 69.31 -8.83
C LEU A 4 -8.53 67.98 -9.48
N TYR A 5 -8.29 67.84 -10.77
CA TYR A 5 -8.61 66.62 -11.50
C TYR A 5 -7.64 65.47 -11.15
N LEU A 6 -6.34 65.77 -10.99
CA LEU A 6 -5.32 64.80 -10.58
C LEU A 6 -5.52 64.33 -9.12
N MET A 7 -5.97 65.21 -8.21
CA MET A 7 -6.28 64.81 -6.81
C MET A 7 -7.49 63.87 -6.71
N PHE A 8 -8.45 63.95 -7.59
CA PHE A 8 -9.62 63.09 -7.61
C PHE A 8 -9.33 61.70 -8.27
N GLU A 9 -8.37 61.65 -9.17
CA GLU A 9 -7.93 60.40 -9.82
C GLU A 9 -7.11 59.59 -8.84
N ASP A 10 -6.17 60.16 -8.11
CA ASP A 10 -5.31 59.54 -7.12
C ASP A 10 -6.14 58.89 -5.99
N SER A 11 -7.17 59.55 -5.49
CA SER A 11 -8.05 59.03 -4.46
C SER A 11 -8.90 57.82 -4.92
N ARG A 12 -9.17 57.69 -6.21
CA ARG A 12 -9.88 56.52 -6.77
C ARG A 12 -8.99 55.28 -6.89
N TYR A 13 -7.76 55.47 -7.31
CA TYR A 13 -6.79 54.39 -7.38
C TYR A 13 -6.41 53.86 -6.00
N GLU A 14 -6.27 54.73 -4.99
CA GLU A 14 -6.04 54.29 -3.60
C GLU A 14 -7.23 53.47 -3.08
N ARG A 15 -8.48 53.89 -3.30
CA ARG A 15 -9.64 53.15 -2.85
C ARG A 15 -9.79 51.80 -3.57
N LEU A 16 -9.53 51.75 -4.89
CA LEU A 16 -9.54 50.52 -5.67
C LEU A 16 -8.46 49.54 -5.20
N SER A 17 -7.27 50.01 -4.84
CA SER A 17 -6.21 49.17 -4.31
C SER A 17 -6.55 48.57 -2.94
N VAL A 18 -7.16 49.38 -2.06
CA VAL A 18 -7.65 48.91 -0.74
C VAL A 18 -8.74 47.84 -0.89
N TYR A 19 -9.73 48.04 -1.78
CA TYR A 19 -10.76 47.03 -2.05
C TYR A 19 -10.20 45.75 -2.64
N ALA A 20 -9.23 45.83 -3.55
CA ALA A 20 -8.55 44.68 -4.12
C ALA A 20 -7.77 43.92 -3.03
N LEU A 21 -7.13 44.62 -2.10
CA LEU A 21 -6.40 44.01 -1.00
C LEU A 21 -7.35 43.32 -0.01
N VAL A 22 -8.46 43.95 0.34
CA VAL A 22 -9.50 43.35 1.21
C VAL A 22 -10.11 42.11 0.58
N LEU A 23 -10.42 42.15 -0.73
CA LEU A 23 -10.93 40.98 -1.46
C LEU A 23 -9.92 39.84 -1.50
N MET A 24 -8.62 40.15 -1.68
CA MET A 24 -7.56 39.14 -1.67
C MET A 24 -7.43 38.47 -0.30
N PHE A 25 -7.48 39.23 0.80
CA PHE A 25 -7.48 38.67 2.16
C PHE A 25 -8.73 37.85 2.46
N ALA A 26 -9.91 38.26 1.99
CA ALA A 26 -11.13 37.51 2.16
C ALA A 26 -11.08 36.16 1.39
N LEU A 27 -10.58 36.16 0.16
CA LEU A 27 -10.37 34.93 -0.63
C LEU A 27 -9.35 34.01 0.03
N LEU A 28 -8.26 34.56 0.56
CA LEU A 28 -7.24 33.79 1.29
C LEU A 28 -7.81 33.14 2.57
N ALA A 29 -8.64 33.86 3.32
CA ALA A 29 -9.31 33.34 4.51
C ALA A 29 -10.29 32.20 4.18
N ILE A 30 -11.05 32.32 3.08
CA ILE A 30 -11.95 31.27 2.61
C ILE A 30 -11.18 30.03 2.18
N THR A 31 -10.09 30.18 1.43
CA THR A 31 -9.26 29.04 1.01
C THR A 31 -8.60 28.34 2.19
N LEU A 32 -8.09 29.07 3.18
CA LEU A 32 -7.55 28.51 4.41
C LEU A 32 -8.59 27.73 5.22
N SER A 33 -9.81 28.25 5.33
CA SER A 33 -10.91 27.56 6.04
C SER A 33 -11.35 26.28 5.33
N LEU A 34 -11.42 26.27 4.00
CA LEU A 34 -11.76 25.08 3.22
C LEU A 34 -10.67 23.99 3.32
N VAL A 35 -9.39 24.37 3.31
CA VAL A 35 -8.27 23.46 3.50
C VAL A 35 -8.29 22.84 4.90
N SER A 36 -8.55 23.62 5.94
CA SER A 36 -8.68 23.15 7.32
C SER A 36 -9.83 22.16 7.47
N TYR A 37 -11.01 22.47 6.91
CA TYR A 37 -12.17 21.59 6.95
C TYR A 37 -11.93 20.26 6.21
N ALA A 38 -11.28 20.30 5.06
CA ALA A 38 -10.92 19.10 4.32
C ALA A 38 -9.88 18.23 5.06
N ALA A 39 -8.93 18.85 5.77
CA ALA A 39 -7.94 18.16 6.58
C ALA A 39 -8.59 17.48 7.81
N GLU A 40 -9.48 18.15 8.52
CA GLU A 40 -10.24 17.58 9.64
C GLU A 40 -11.06 16.35 9.18
N GLY A 41 -11.77 16.44 8.04
CA GLY A 41 -12.53 15.32 7.49
C GLY A 41 -11.64 14.13 7.10
N SER A 42 -10.43 14.38 6.62
CA SER A 42 -9.47 13.32 6.29
C SER A 42 -8.93 12.59 7.52
N ASP A 43 -8.67 13.31 8.60
CA ASP A 43 -8.13 12.74 9.84
C ASP A 43 -9.21 11.96 10.61
N GLU A 44 -10.46 12.43 10.60
CA GLU A 44 -11.59 11.70 11.14
C GLU A 44 -11.80 10.37 10.39
N LEU A 45 -11.72 10.38 9.05
CA LEU A 45 -11.84 9.18 8.24
C LEU A 45 -10.71 8.19 8.53
N LYS A 46 -9.47 8.65 8.70
CA LYS A 46 -8.34 7.81 9.12
C LYS A 46 -8.58 7.17 10.49
N GLN A 47 -9.04 7.94 11.48
CA GLN A 47 -9.33 7.42 12.81
C GLN A 47 -10.43 6.36 12.77
N ARG A 48 -11.53 6.60 12.07
CA ARG A 48 -12.64 5.65 11.91
C ARG A 48 -12.18 4.37 11.23
N SER A 49 -11.41 4.47 10.16
CA SER A 49 -10.88 3.30 9.45
C SER A 49 -9.91 2.49 10.32
N MET A 50 -9.05 3.15 11.09
CA MET A 50 -8.16 2.48 12.04
C MET A 50 -8.96 1.75 13.14
N GLN A 51 -10.03 2.36 13.64
CA GLN A 51 -10.91 1.73 14.62
C GLN A 51 -11.62 0.50 14.04
N ALA A 52 -12.15 0.61 12.82
CA ALA A 52 -12.78 -0.51 12.12
C ALA A 52 -11.82 -1.68 11.94
N TYR A 53 -10.58 -1.40 11.50
CA TYR A 53 -9.55 -2.44 11.36
C TYR A 53 -9.19 -3.08 12.70
N LYS A 54 -9.00 -2.30 13.77
CA LYS A 54 -8.70 -2.83 15.12
C LYS A 54 -9.81 -3.74 15.64
N GLN A 55 -11.06 -3.35 15.46
CA GLN A 55 -12.22 -4.17 15.84
C GLN A 55 -12.25 -5.47 15.05
N PHE A 56 -12.08 -5.39 13.74
CA PHE A 56 -12.02 -6.56 12.87
C PHE A 56 -10.88 -7.51 13.24
N ASN A 57 -9.69 -6.98 13.51
CA ASN A 57 -8.52 -7.78 13.85
C ASN A 57 -8.60 -8.41 15.26
N ALA A 58 -9.39 -7.83 16.16
CA ALA A 58 -9.63 -8.38 17.50
C ALA A 58 -10.66 -9.53 17.52
N MET A 59 -11.39 -9.76 16.42
CA MET A 59 -12.34 -10.87 16.29
C MET A 59 -11.62 -12.21 16.18
N THR A 60 -12.27 -13.29 16.63
CA THR A 60 -11.84 -14.66 16.32
C THR A 60 -11.99 -14.95 14.82
N GLU A 61 -11.38 -16.02 14.34
CA GLU A 61 -11.48 -16.42 12.93
C GLU A 61 -12.94 -16.65 12.50
N ASP A 62 -13.73 -17.35 13.31
CA ASP A 62 -15.15 -17.59 13.03
C ASP A 62 -15.96 -16.28 12.99
N GLN A 63 -15.67 -15.35 13.91
CA GLN A 63 -16.30 -14.03 13.91
C GLN A 63 -15.95 -13.23 12.68
N ARG A 64 -14.67 -13.23 12.24
CA ARG A 64 -14.25 -12.56 11.01
C ARG A 64 -14.93 -13.15 9.77
N ASN A 65 -14.98 -14.48 9.66
CA ASN A 65 -15.64 -15.17 8.54
C ASN A 65 -17.14 -14.81 8.48
N SER A 66 -17.82 -14.79 9.62
CA SER A 66 -19.23 -14.38 9.71
C SER A 66 -19.41 -12.89 9.37
N ALA A 67 -18.53 -12.02 9.85
CA ALA A 67 -18.58 -10.58 9.56
C ALA A 67 -18.42 -10.31 8.07
N ILE A 68 -17.45 -10.96 7.40
CA ILE A 68 -17.20 -10.79 5.96
C ILE A 68 -18.43 -11.16 5.13
N GLY A 69 -19.15 -12.24 5.49
CA GLY A 69 -20.36 -12.64 4.80
C GLY A 69 -21.49 -11.60 4.81
N ASN A 70 -21.46 -10.69 5.79
CA ASN A 70 -22.47 -9.64 5.97
C ASN A 70 -21.92 -8.21 5.74
N MET A 71 -20.63 -8.09 5.44
CA MET A 71 -19.94 -6.81 5.32
C MET A 71 -20.30 -6.11 4.01
N SER A 72 -20.67 -4.84 4.09
CA SER A 72 -20.85 -4.00 2.90
C SER A 72 -19.49 -3.65 2.26
N ASN A 73 -19.50 -3.24 1.00
CA ASN A 73 -18.28 -2.72 0.34
C ASN A 73 -17.69 -1.51 1.08
N ALA A 74 -18.53 -0.68 1.69
CA ALA A 74 -18.09 0.48 2.48
C ALA A 74 -17.35 0.02 3.75
N ASP A 75 -17.87 -0.97 4.47
CA ASP A 75 -17.23 -1.52 5.67
C ASP A 75 -15.91 -2.21 5.31
N MET A 76 -15.90 -2.99 4.22
CA MET A 76 -14.68 -3.61 3.71
C MET A 76 -13.62 -2.57 3.39
N ASN A 77 -13.98 -1.48 2.71
CA ASN A 77 -13.06 -0.38 2.42
C ASN A 77 -12.54 0.29 3.70
N MET A 78 -13.37 0.47 4.72
CA MET A 78 -12.93 1.02 6.01
C MET A 78 -11.89 0.13 6.69
N VAL A 79 -12.10 -1.19 6.70
CA VAL A 79 -11.13 -2.15 7.25
C VAL A 79 -9.81 -2.13 6.45
N MET A 80 -9.88 -2.11 5.12
CA MET A 80 -8.70 -2.02 4.25
C MET A 80 -7.93 -0.71 4.44
N MET A 81 -8.63 0.42 4.52
CA MET A 81 -8.03 1.74 4.77
C MET A 81 -7.35 1.80 6.14
N GLY A 82 -7.93 1.18 7.15
CA GLY A 82 -7.34 1.09 8.48
C GLY A 82 -6.06 0.25 8.47
N ALA A 83 -6.07 -0.91 7.84
CA ALA A 83 -4.89 -1.76 7.69
C ALA A 83 -3.76 -1.06 6.92
N ALA A 84 -4.10 -0.28 5.89
CA ALA A 84 -3.15 0.46 5.07
C ALA A 84 -2.34 1.53 5.82
N GLN A 85 -2.79 1.94 7.02
CA GLN A 85 -2.07 2.90 7.87
C GLN A 85 -0.97 2.25 8.72
N ILE A 86 -0.88 0.91 8.72
CA ILE A 86 0.07 0.16 9.54
C ILE A 86 1.22 -0.32 8.66
N ASN A 87 2.45 0.00 9.05
CA ASN A 87 3.64 -0.55 8.43
C ASN A 87 4.24 -1.63 9.33
N SER A 88 4.65 -2.71 8.69
CA SER A 88 5.42 -3.80 9.28
C SER A 88 6.67 -4.03 8.46
N GLU A 89 7.83 -3.73 9.04
CA GLU A 89 9.10 -3.86 8.34
C GLU A 89 9.75 -5.21 8.64
N VAL A 90 10.32 -5.80 7.62
CA VAL A 90 11.10 -7.04 7.67
C VAL A 90 12.44 -6.81 7.00
N ASN A 91 13.50 -7.41 7.54
CA ASN A 91 14.82 -7.33 6.95
C ASN A 91 15.50 -8.72 6.99
N GLU A 92 15.07 -9.62 6.13
CA GLU A 92 15.70 -10.94 6.00
C GLU A 92 16.86 -10.90 5.01
N THR A 93 17.98 -11.46 5.42
CA THR A 93 19.17 -11.56 4.58
C THR A 93 19.14 -12.79 3.68
N ILE A 94 20.00 -12.83 2.68
CA ILE A 94 20.24 -14.04 1.87
C ILE A 94 20.82 -15.17 2.74
N GLN A 95 21.66 -14.86 3.72
CA GLN A 95 22.20 -15.84 4.65
C GLN A 95 21.11 -16.61 5.42
N ALA A 96 19.98 -15.99 5.68
CA ALA A 96 18.81 -16.64 6.33
C ALA A 96 18.16 -17.76 5.48
N MET A 97 18.55 -17.90 4.20
CA MET A 97 18.10 -19.01 3.35
C MET A 97 18.96 -20.27 3.53
N ALA A 98 20.17 -20.11 4.05
CA ALA A 98 21.05 -21.26 4.33
C ALA A 98 20.63 -21.99 5.61
N PRO A 99 20.84 -23.32 5.72
CA PRO A 99 20.64 -24.05 6.95
C PRO A 99 21.43 -23.42 8.12
N PRO A 100 20.97 -23.57 9.36
CA PRO A 100 21.71 -23.11 10.53
C PRO A 100 23.14 -23.68 10.54
N ASN A 101 24.10 -22.81 10.86
CA ASN A 101 25.55 -23.14 10.91
C ASN A 101 26.18 -23.52 9.56
N SER A 102 25.54 -23.21 8.44
CA SER A 102 26.12 -23.35 7.11
C SER A 102 26.31 -21.99 6.45
N ASN A 103 27.27 -21.91 5.53
CA ASN A 103 27.49 -20.73 4.71
C ASN A 103 26.69 -20.86 3.40
N VAL A 104 26.31 -19.73 2.83
CA VAL A 104 25.84 -19.68 1.45
C VAL A 104 27.05 -19.96 0.54
N ALA A 105 27.08 -21.13 -0.07
CA ALA A 105 28.19 -21.57 -0.95
C ALA A 105 27.92 -21.17 -2.41
N SER A 106 26.66 -21.18 -2.84
CA SER A 106 26.28 -20.83 -4.21
C SER A 106 24.93 -20.13 -4.23
N ILE A 107 24.80 -19.13 -5.10
CA ILE A 107 23.54 -18.41 -5.35
C ILE A 107 23.39 -18.25 -6.85
N TYR A 108 22.25 -18.68 -7.37
CA TYR A 108 21.88 -18.46 -8.77
C TYR A 108 20.49 -17.84 -8.83
N GLN A 109 20.33 -16.75 -9.59
CA GLN A 109 19.01 -16.23 -9.93
C GLN A 109 18.43 -17.06 -11.07
N LEU A 110 17.25 -17.58 -10.87
CA LEU A 110 16.52 -18.39 -11.85
C LEU A 110 15.52 -17.55 -12.64
N ARG A 111 14.71 -16.77 -11.93
CA ARG A 111 13.66 -15.90 -12.52
C ARG A 111 13.49 -14.62 -11.71
N THR A 112 12.94 -13.59 -12.34
CA THR A 112 12.69 -12.30 -11.71
C THR A 112 11.41 -11.64 -12.23
N GLY A 113 10.79 -10.77 -11.44
CA GLY A 113 9.62 -9.99 -11.85
C GLY A 113 9.40 -8.79 -10.94
N ASN A 114 8.87 -7.71 -11.48
CA ASN A 114 8.55 -6.51 -10.72
C ASN A 114 7.14 -6.59 -10.16
N PHE A 115 6.95 -6.14 -8.91
CA PHE A 115 5.63 -5.99 -8.35
C PHE A 115 4.88 -4.83 -8.99
N THR A 116 3.66 -5.12 -9.42
CA THR A 116 2.69 -4.14 -9.91
C THR A 116 1.45 -4.14 -9.01
N PRO A 117 0.89 -2.97 -8.68
CA PRO A 117 -0.31 -2.88 -7.87
C PRO A 117 -1.52 -3.45 -8.60
N SER A 118 -2.49 -3.98 -7.85
CA SER A 118 -3.76 -4.48 -8.36
C SER A 118 -4.88 -3.54 -7.92
N GLY A 119 -5.51 -2.86 -8.87
CA GLY A 119 -6.55 -1.85 -8.60
C GLY A 119 -6.01 -0.51 -8.11
N ASN A 120 -6.91 0.44 -7.84
CA ASN A 120 -6.58 1.82 -7.48
C ASN A 120 -6.34 2.03 -5.98
N PHE A 121 -6.65 1.05 -5.14
CA PHE A 121 -6.55 1.13 -3.69
C PHE A 121 -5.19 0.71 -3.15
N SER A 122 -4.39 -0.01 -3.93
CA SER A 122 -3.09 -0.51 -3.52
C SER A 122 -1.94 0.19 -4.25
N LYS A 123 -0.81 0.32 -3.55
CA LYS A 123 0.49 0.68 -4.12
C LYS A 123 1.40 -0.52 -3.94
N ALA A 124 2.24 -0.78 -4.92
CA ALA A 124 3.22 -1.86 -4.84
C ALA A 124 4.49 -1.48 -5.60
N SER A 125 5.63 -1.84 -5.06
CA SER A 125 6.94 -1.72 -5.69
C SER A 125 7.88 -2.81 -5.17
N GLY A 126 8.97 -3.00 -5.85
CA GLY A 126 10.00 -3.98 -5.52
C GLY A 126 10.08 -5.09 -6.54
N VAL A 127 11.01 -6.00 -6.30
CA VAL A 127 11.35 -7.11 -7.20
C VAL A 127 11.12 -8.43 -6.48
N SER A 128 10.49 -9.36 -7.16
CA SER A 128 10.39 -10.76 -6.77
C SER A 128 11.44 -11.56 -7.55
N ARG A 129 12.23 -12.39 -6.86
CA ARG A 129 13.26 -13.25 -7.46
C ARG A 129 13.09 -14.68 -7.01
N ILE A 130 13.26 -15.63 -7.93
CA ILE A 130 13.53 -17.01 -7.56
C ILE A 130 15.03 -17.19 -7.53
N LEU A 131 15.55 -17.60 -6.37
CA LEU A 131 16.95 -17.89 -6.13
C LEU A 131 17.13 -19.38 -5.82
N SER A 132 18.16 -19.99 -6.40
CA SER A 132 18.69 -21.25 -5.92
C SER A 132 19.84 -20.94 -4.96
N VAL A 133 19.74 -21.41 -3.72
CA VAL A 133 20.73 -21.22 -2.67
C VAL A 133 21.08 -22.59 -2.10
N ASN A 134 22.32 -23.05 -2.31
CA ASN A 134 22.75 -24.41 -1.92
C ASN A 134 21.75 -25.48 -2.39
N ASP A 135 21.35 -25.44 -3.68
CA ASP A 135 20.39 -26.32 -4.34
C ASP A 135 18.94 -26.28 -3.83
N ASN A 136 18.64 -25.40 -2.89
CA ASN A 136 17.27 -25.13 -2.46
C ASN A 136 16.73 -23.88 -3.16
N GLN A 137 15.44 -23.91 -3.51
CA GLN A 137 14.79 -22.80 -4.18
C GLN A 137 14.01 -21.94 -3.19
N PHE A 138 14.16 -20.62 -3.33
CA PHE A 138 13.51 -19.61 -2.52
C PHE A 138 12.90 -18.52 -3.40
N LEU A 139 11.77 -18.02 -2.97
CA LEU A 139 11.21 -16.76 -3.43
C LEU A 139 11.71 -15.65 -2.51
N ARG A 140 12.36 -14.65 -3.08
CA ARG A 140 12.88 -13.48 -2.36
C ARG A 140 12.24 -12.21 -2.89
N PHE A 141 11.83 -11.34 -1.97
CA PHE A 141 11.43 -9.97 -2.27
C PHE A 141 12.56 -9.02 -1.92
N GLU A 142 12.81 -8.05 -2.80
CA GLU A 142 13.83 -7.01 -2.63
C GLU A 142 13.23 -5.63 -2.92
N HIS A 143 13.65 -4.60 -2.17
CA HIS A 143 13.09 -3.25 -2.24
C HIS A 143 11.55 -3.24 -2.19
N PHE A 144 11.03 -4.24 -1.48
CA PHE A 144 9.59 -4.50 -1.42
C PHE A 144 8.87 -3.47 -0.56
N ASN A 145 7.81 -2.90 -1.11
CA ASN A 145 6.90 -2.01 -0.41
C ASN A 145 5.51 -2.12 -1.02
N ILE A 146 4.53 -2.49 -0.21
CA ILE A 146 3.14 -2.64 -0.63
C ILE A 146 2.20 -1.99 0.38
N THR A 147 1.06 -1.47 -0.10
CA THR A 147 -0.03 -1.09 0.80
C THR A 147 -0.42 -2.29 1.67
N ASN A 148 -0.42 -2.11 3.00
CA ASN A 148 -0.80 -3.17 3.91
C ASN A 148 -2.31 -3.46 3.83
N GLY A 149 -2.70 -4.66 4.22
CA GLY A 149 -4.07 -5.14 4.20
C GLY A 149 -4.33 -6.22 5.24
N PRO A 150 -5.62 -6.52 5.52
CA PRO A 150 -5.98 -7.57 6.45
C PRO A 150 -5.53 -8.94 5.96
N GLU A 151 -4.72 -9.63 6.77
CA GLU A 151 -4.27 -11.01 6.53
C GLU A 151 -3.77 -11.26 5.09
N LEU A 152 -2.73 -10.48 4.71
CA LEU A 152 -2.07 -10.65 3.43
C LEU A 152 -1.28 -11.96 3.40
N HIS A 153 -1.47 -12.74 2.35
CA HIS A 153 -0.74 -13.96 2.06
C HIS A 153 0.03 -13.83 0.74
N VAL A 154 1.09 -14.61 0.64
CA VAL A 154 1.89 -14.78 -0.58
C VAL A 154 1.42 -16.04 -1.28
N TYR A 155 0.91 -15.90 -2.49
CA TYR A 155 0.51 -17.02 -3.34
C TYR A 155 1.45 -17.16 -4.52
N PHE A 156 1.79 -18.39 -4.85
CA PHE A 156 2.51 -18.72 -6.05
C PHE A 156 1.56 -19.40 -7.03
N THR A 157 1.40 -18.85 -8.23
CA THR A 157 0.28 -19.14 -9.12
C THR A 157 0.70 -19.28 -10.57
N ASN A 158 -0.17 -19.83 -11.40
CA ASN A 158 -0.07 -19.75 -12.86
C ASN A 158 -0.92 -18.58 -13.37
N LYS A 159 -0.30 -17.62 -14.07
CA LYS A 159 -0.93 -16.44 -14.67
C LYS A 159 -1.78 -15.62 -13.70
N GLY A 160 -1.48 -15.73 -12.39
CA GLY A 160 -2.21 -15.00 -11.36
C GLY A 160 -3.57 -15.61 -10.97
N ASP A 161 -3.84 -16.84 -11.35
CA ASP A 161 -5.05 -17.59 -10.93
C ASP A 161 -4.85 -18.13 -9.51
N LEU A 162 -5.70 -17.70 -8.59
CA LEU A 162 -5.65 -18.12 -7.18
C LEU A 162 -6.34 -19.48 -6.94
N THR A 163 -7.12 -20.00 -7.89
CA THR A 163 -7.87 -21.26 -7.73
C THR A 163 -6.94 -22.46 -7.55
N ASN A 164 -5.83 -22.48 -8.32
CA ASN A 164 -4.80 -23.52 -8.28
C ASN A 164 -3.46 -22.92 -7.85
N SER A 165 -3.46 -22.23 -6.73
CA SER A 165 -2.26 -21.58 -6.20
C SER A 165 -1.64 -22.35 -5.05
N LYS A 166 -0.34 -22.18 -4.85
CA LYS A 166 0.36 -22.57 -3.62
C LYS A 166 0.39 -21.40 -2.67
N ASP A 167 -0.27 -21.52 -1.52
CA ASP A 167 -0.18 -20.55 -0.42
C ASP A 167 1.18 -20.73 0.29
N LEU A 168 2.07 -19.75 0.19
CA LEU A 168 3.38 -19.74 0.85
C LEU A 168 3.31 -19.20 2.29
N GLY A 169 2.12 -18.85 2.76
CA GLY A 169 1.88 -18.33 4.10
C GLY A 169 1.67 -16.82 4.14
N MET A 170 1.54 -16.31 5.36
CA MET A 170 1.34 -14.88 5.61
C MET A 170 2.50 -14.06 5.09
N LEU A 171 2.19 -12.87 4.54
CA LEU A 171 3.17 -11.85 4.26
C LEU A 171 3.85 -11.43 5.57
N LYS A 172 5.17 -11.57 5.66
CA LYS A 172 5.93 -11.32 6.90
C LYS A 172 5.97 -9.85 7.29
N GLY A 173 5.99 -8.97 6.27
CA GLY A 173 5.89 -7.53 6.42
C GLY A 173 5.54 -6.87 5.09
N ASN A 174 4.93 -5.70 5.15
CA ASN A 174 4.59 -4.96 3.93
C ASN A 174 5.75 -4.12 3.38
N ILE A 175 6.87 -4.03 4.12
CA ILE A 175 8.08 -3.31 3.71
C ILE A 175 9.31 -4.20 3.97
N GLY A 176 10.24 -4.19 3.01
CA GLY A 176 11.57 -4.74 3.14
C GLY A 176 11.77 -6.16 2.60
N PRO A 177 13.04 -6.62 2.55
CA PRO A 177 13.40 -7.90 1.97
C PRO A 177 12.94 -9.07 2.84
N GLN A 178 12.37 -10.09 2.19
CA GLN A 178 11.86 -11.28 2.85
C GLN A 178 11.93 -12.51 1.94
N ASN A 179 12.02 -13.69 2.54
CA ASN A 179 12.28 -14.95 1.85
C ASN A 179 11.18 -15.98 2.11
N TYR A 180 10.84 -16.79 1.11
CA TYR A 180 9.89 -17.89 1.24
C TYR A 180 10.50 -19.14 0.63
N PHE A 181 10.45 -20.26 1.35
CA PHE A 181 10.97 -21.52 0.86
C PHE A 181 10.01 -22.15 -0.16
N LEU A 182 10.51 -22.49 -1.35
CA LEU A 182 9.72 -23.08 -2.43
C LEU A 182 9.85 -24.60 -2.52
N GLY A 183 10.95 -25.16 -2.01
CA GLY A 183 11.35 -26.54 -2.33
C GLY A 183 11.64 -26.67 -3.83
N ASN A 184 11.11 -27.69 -4.47
CA ASN A 184 11.34 -27.96 -5.90
C ASN A 184 10.17 -27.50 -6.80
N THR A 185 9.28 -26.64 -6.30
CA THR A 185 8.04 -26.24 -7.02
C THR A 185 8.17 -24.94 -7.81
N ALA A 186 9.38 -24.40 -7.95
CA ALA A 186 9.58 -23.11 -8.64
C ALA A 186 9.18 -23.12 -10.12
N ASN A 187 9.23 -24.27 -10.77
CA ASN A 187 8.91 -24.40 -12.19
C ASN A 187 7.40 -24.62 -12.48
N ASP A 188 6.60 -24.89 -11.44
CA ASP A 188 5.19 -25.18 -11.60
C ASP A 188 4.34 -23.93 -11.75
N TYR A 189 4.90 -22.78 -11.42
CA TYR A 189 4.20 -21.49 -11.35
C TYR A 189 5.02 -20.36 -11.96
N ASP A 190 4.35 -19.30 -12.43
CA ASP A 190 4.97 -18.17 -13.12
C ASP A 190 4.67 -16.80 -12.49
N THR A 191 3.78 -16.72 -11.52
CA THR A 191 3.30 -15.46 -10.98
C THR A 191 3.20 -15.49 -9.46
N VAL A 192 3.76 -14.48 -8.81
CA VAL A 192 3.54 -14.20 -7.39
C VAL A 192 2.35 -13.27 -7.23
N VAL A 193 1.43 -13.61 -6.34
CA VAL A 193 0.27 -12.78 -6.00
C VAL A 193 0.27 -12.50 -4.50
N ILE A 194 0.12 -11.24 -4.14
CA ILE A 194 -0.14 -10.81 -2.76
C ILE A 194 -1.63 -10.50 -2.64
N ALA A 195 -2.33 -11.24 -1.79
CA ALA A 195 -3.78 -11.08 -1.63
C ALA A 195 -4.21 -11.25 -0.18
N SER A 196 -5.28 -10.56 0.21
CA SER A 196 -5.96 -10.82 1.47
C SER A 196 -6.66 -12.18 1.40
N LYS A 197 -6.28 -13.10 2.27
CA LYS A 197 -6.89 -14.42 2.37
C LYS A 197 -8.36 -14.33 2.78
N LEU A 198 -8.66 -13.44 3.71
CA LEU A 198 -10.00 -13.23 4.23
C LEU A 198 -10.90 -12.49 3.24
N LEU A 199 -10.46 -11.34 2.75
CA LEU A 199 -11.29 -10.49 1.90
C LEU A 199 -11.32 -10.93 0.43
N LYS A 200 -10.47 -11.88 0.02
CA LYS A 200 -10.30 -12.31 -1.38
C LYS A 200 -9.91 -11.19 -2.35
N VAL A 201 -9.20 -10.18 -1.83
CA VAL A 201 -8.77 -9.00 -2.58
C VAL A 201 -7.30 -9.11 -2.93
N VAL A 202 -6.96 -8.94 -4.20
CA VAL A 202 -5.59 -8.93 -4.70
C VAL A 202 -4.99 -7.53 -4.54
N TYR A 203 -3.81 -7.44 -3.93
CA TYR A 203 -3.07 -6.21 -3.70
C TYR A 203 -1.96 -5.97 -4.72
N ALA A 204 -1.24 -7.01 -5.08
CA ALA A 204 -0.16 -6.92 -6.08
C ALA A 204 0.10 -8.24 -6.79
N LYS A 205 0.75 -8.14 -7.95
CA LYS A 205 1.25 -9.29 -8.72
C LYS A 205 2.67 -9.02 -9.21
N ALA A 206 3.47 -10.09 -9.35
CA ALA A 206 4.74 -10.07 -10.05
C ALA A 206 4.81 -11.30 -10.97
N MET A 207 4.84 -11.08 -12.28
CA MET A 207 5.08 -12.13 -13.28
C MET A 207 6.59 -12.39 -13.34
N LEU A 208 6.98 -13.64 -13.22
CA LEU A 208 8.37 -14.07 -13.16
C LEU A 208 8.85 -14.53 -14.53
N GLU A 209 9.86 -13.84 -15.05
CA GLU A 209 10.52 -14.14 -16.32
C GLU A 209 11.94 -14.66 -16.06
N PRO A 210 12.53 -15.46 -16.98
CA PRO A 210 13.91 -15.94 -16.91
C PRO A 210 14.96 -14.85 -16.76
#